data_7d554bfcc9ed40da4980a9a6e1b0ba24
#
_entry.id   7d554bfcc9ed40da4980a9a6e1b0ba24
#
_cell.length_a   1.000
_cell.length_b   1.000
_cell.length_c   1.000
_cell.angle_alpha   90.00
_cell.angle_beta   90.00
_cell.angle_gamma   90.00
#
_symmetry.space_group_name_H-M   'P 1'
#
loop_
_entity.id
_entity.type
_entity.pdbx_description
1 polymer ?
#
loop_
_entity_poly.entity_id
_entity_poly.type
_entity_poly.pdbx_seq_one_letter_code
_entity_poly.pdbx_strand_id
1 'polypeptide(L)'
;MPGIPRADPEQFMQCAPVLHVDDVLQTVSFYCDLLGFHSDFGDAQYAVVWRENAAIHFTRSSTRTAGIHLFVWIRDVDAYYTEIQSRGVEIEREPANQPYGIRDFSLLDCNGTSIVFGQDNELI
;
A
#
# COMPACT_ATOMS: atom_id res chain seq x y z
N MET A 1 2.33 18.19 3.91
CA MET A 1 2.47 17.03 4.82
C MET A 1 2.40 15.74 4.00
N PRO A 2 3.26 14.77 4.27
CA PRO A 2 3.26 13.53 3.52
C PRO A 2 1.95 12.76 3.72
N GLY A 3 1.46 12.15 2.64
CA GLY A 3 0.26 11.34 2.69
C GLY A 3 -1.06 12.10 2.74
N ILE A 4 -1.04 13.42 2.69
CA ILE A 4 -2.28 14.21 2.64
C ILE A 4 -2.89 14.08 1.24
N PRO A 5 -4.19 13.74 1.12
CA PRO A 5 -4.85 13.64 -0.18
C PRO A 5 -4.78 14.96 -0.96
N ARG A 6 -4.63 14.84 -2.27
CA ARG A 6 -4.58 16.02 -3.15
C ARG A 6 -5.97 16.54 -3.50
N ALA A 7 -6.99 15.69 -3.38
CA ALA A 7 -8.36 16.17 -3.47
C ALA A 7 -8.65 17.11 -2.30
N ASP A 8 -9.51 18.07 -2.51
CA ASP A 8 -9.83 19.09 -1.51
C ASP A 8 -11.20 18.79 -0.88
N PRO A 9 -11.28 17.85 0.04
CA PRO A 9 -12.54 17.48 0.68
C PRO A 9 -12.95 18.56 1.70
N GLU A 10 -14.25 18.67 1.95
CA GLU A 10 -14.76 19.65 2.89
C GLU A 10 -14.35 19.34 4.33
N GLN A 11 -14.38 18.06 4.75
CA GLN A 11 -14.14 17.69 6.12
C GLN A 11 -13.24 16.45 6.24
N PHE A 12 -13.65 15.33 5.68
CA PHE A 12 -12.91 14.06 5.83
C PHE A 12 -11.83 13.99 4.75
N MET A 13 -10.57 14.05 5.17
CA MET A 13 -9.44 14.16 4.24
C MET A 13 -8.86 12.83 3.85
N GLN A 14 -8.67 11.94 4.80
CA GLN A 14 -8.00 10.66 4.56
C GLN A 14 -8.19 9.73 5.74
N CYS A 15 -8.21 8.46 5.45
CA CYS A 15 -8.06 7.41 6.47
C CYS A 15 -6.80 6.63 6.12
N ALA A 16 -5.84 6.59 7.03
CA ALA A 16 -4.59 5.88 6.80
C ALA A 16 -4.37 4.87 7.91
N PRO A 17 -4.03 3.61 7.58
CA PRO A 17 -3.71 2.63 8.61
C PRO A 17 -2.38 2.95 9.27
N VAL A 18 -2.25 2.58 10.54
CA VAL A 18 -0.99 2.61 11.27
C VAL A 18 -0.63 1.16 11.58
N LEU A 19 0.45 0.67 10.98
CA LEU A 19 0.88 -0.71 11.16
C LEU A 19 2.04 -0.78 12.13
N HIS A 20 1.99 -1.76 13.02
CA HIS A 20 3.07 -2.04 13.96
C HIS A 20 4.07 -2.96 13.27
N VAL A 21 5.30 -2.53 13.17
CA VAL A 21 6.38 -3.28 12.54
C VAL A 21 7.60 -3.28 13.43
N ASP A 22 8.44 -4.30 13.30
CA ASP A 22 9.65 -4.38 14.12
C ASP A 22 10.83 -3.60 13.52
N ASP A 23 10.81 -3.34 12.21
CA ASP A 23 11.86 -2.58 11.53
C ASP A 23 11.22 -1.54 10.59
N VAL A 24 11.09 -0.31 11.07
CA VAL A 24 10.44 0.77 10.32
C VAL A 24 11.25 1.13 9.08
N LEU A 25 12.57 1.26 9.21
CA LEU A 25 13.41 1.70 8.08
C LEU A 25 13.43 0.66 6.96
N GLN A 26 13.48 -0.63 7.29
CA GLN A 26 13.40 -1.69 6.30
C GLN A 26 12.04 -1.68 5.59
N THR A 27 10.98 -1.47 6.35
CA THR A 27 9.63 -1.40 5.79
C THR A 27 9.48 -0.23 4.82
N VAL A 28 9.99 0.95 5.20
CA VAL A 28 9.98 2.12 4.31
C VAL A 28 10.73 1.83 3.02
N SER A 29 11.90 1.21 3.11
CA SER A 29 12.69 0.86 1.92
C SER A 29 11.92 -0.08 1.00
N PHE A 30 11.22 -1.07 1.56
CA PHE A 30 10.39 -1.98 0.76
C PHE A 30 9.33 -1.21 -0.02
N TYR A 31 8.59 -0.35 0.66
CA TYR A 31 7.50 0.37 0.01
C TYR A 31 8.01 1.38 -1.02
N CYS A 32 9.11 2.07 -0.72
CA CYS A 32 9.66 3.05 -1.64
C CYS A 32 10.35 2.39 -2.83
N ASP A 33 11.21 1.41 -2.58
CA ASP A 33 12.06 0.83 -3.61
C ASP A 33 11.30 -0.17 -4.50
N LEU A 34 10.39 -0.95 -3.91
CA LEU A 34 9.69 -2.00 -4.65
C LEU A 34 8.29 -1.58 -5.09
N LEU A 35 7.54 -0.86 -4.26
CA LEU A 35 6.17 -0.50 -4.57
C LEU A 35 6.02 0.90 -5.15
N GLY A 36 7.08 1.69 -5.16
CA GLY A 36 7.07 3.02 -5.77
C GLY A 36 6.38 4.08 -4.94
N PHE A 37 6.31 3.89 -3.62
CA PHE A 37 5.81 4.90 -2.71
C PHE A 37 6.87 5.94 -2.43
N HIS A 38 6.46 7.06 -1.83
CA HIS A 38 7.35 8.14 -1.39
C HIS A 38 7.36 8.21 0.12
N SER A 39 8.44 8.73 0.69
CA SER A 39 8.55 9.01 2.10
C SER A 39 9.26 10.33 2.28
N ASP A 40 8.57 11.32 2.83
CA ASP A 40 9.16 12.66 3.02
C ASP A 40 9.85 12.77 4.36
N PHE A 41 9.44 11.96 5.32
CA PHE A 41 10.05 11.98 6.63
C PHE A 41 9.81 10.65 7.33
N GLY A 42 10.63 10.40 8.35
CA GLY A 42 10.51 9.22 9.17
C GLY A 42 11.83 8.88 9.81
N ASP A 43 11.75 8.07 10.85
CA ASP A 43 12.93 7.58 11.56
C ASP A 43 12.69 6.12 11.95
N ALA A 44 13.56 5.58 12.81
CA ALA A 44 13.45 4.18 13.22
C ALA A 44 12.22 3.91 14.10
N GLN A 45 11.52 4.94 14.57
CA GLN A 45 10.38 4.79 15.46
C GLN A 45 9.04 4.97 14.75
N TYR A 46 8.98 5.84 13.74
CA TYR A 46 7.74 6.15 13.04
C TYR A 46 8.03 6.69 11.65
N ALA A 47 7.26 6.27 10.67
CA ALA A 47 7.39 6.79 9.31
C ALA A 47 6.05 6.72 8.58
N VAL A 48 5.95 7.52 7.52
CA VAL A 48 4.80 7.55 6.64
C VAL A 48 5.28 7.34 5.21
N VAL A 49 4.65 6.40 4.51
CA VAL A 49 4.82 6.26 3.07
C VAL A 49 3.52 6.61 2.38
N TRP A 50 3.63 7.16 1.17
CA TRP A 50 2.46 7.58 0.43
C TRP A 50 2.70 7.50 -1.07
N ARG A 51 1.62 7.28 -1.81
CA ARG A 51 1.63 7.39 -3.26
C ARG A 51 0.27 7.97 -3.64
N GLU A 52 0.27 9.17 -4.23
CA GLU A 52 -0.93 9.96 -4.49
C GLU A 52 -1.75 10.08 -3.19
N ASN A 53 -2.98 9.60 -3.14
CA ASN A 53 -3.82 9.71 -1.96
C ASN A 53 -3.73 8.50 -1.01
N ALA A 54 -3.03 7.45 -1.41
CA ALA A 54 -2.82 6.29 -0.55
C ALA A 54 -1.68 6.57 0.41
N ALA A 55 -1.89 6.30 1.70
CA ALA A 55 -0.85 6.48 2.71
C ALA A 55 -0.92 5.38 3.74
N ILE A 56 0.25 5.01 4.26
CA ILE A 56 0.39 3.99 5.30
C ILE A 56 1.41 4.52 6.30
N HIS A 57 1.08 4.42 7.59
CA HIS A 57 1.97 4.80 8.68
C HIS A 57 2.56 3.54 9.29
N PHE A 58 3.79 3.64 9.74
CA PHE A 58 4.47 2.54 10.45
C PHE A 58 4.98 3.03 11.78
N THR A 59 4.67 2.29 12.84
CA THR A 59 5.21 2.56 14.16
C THR A 59 6.01 1.35 14.63
N ARG A 60 7.14 1.60 15.25
CA ARG A 60 8.00 0.52 15.74
C ARG A 60 7.36 -0.16 16.94
N SER A 61 7.29 -1.49 16.91
CA SER A 61 6.72 -2.29 18.00
C SER A 61 7.39 -3.66 18.01
N SER A 62 7.48 -4.26 19.19
CA SER A 62 7.94 -5.64 19.32
C SER A 62 6.89 -6.64 18.86
N THR A 63 5.65 -6.20 18.67
CA THR A 63 4.55 -7.05 18.20
C THR A 63 4.01 -6.47 16.91
N ARG A 64 4.13 -7.23 15.82
CA ARG A 64 3.62 -6.79 14.50
C ARG A 64 2.10 -6.80 14.48
N THR A 65 1.54 -5.87 13.70
CA THR A 65 0.13 -5.92 13.36
C THR A 65 -0.15 -7.22 12.60
N ALA A 66 -1.21 -7.92 13.00
CA ALA A 66 -1.60 -9.18 12.38
C ALA A 66 -3.11 -9.23 12.18
N GLY A 67 -3.56 -10.12 11.29
CA GLY A 67 -4.99 -10.34 11.07
C GLY A 67 -5.69 -9.27 10.24
N ILE A 68 -4.93 -8.39 9.59
CA ILE A 68 -5.51 -7.39 8.69
C ILE A 68 -4.88 -7.52 7.31
N HIS A 69 -5.58 -7.01 6.32
CA HIS A 69 -5.03 -6.78 5.00
C HIS A 69 -5.48 -5.41 4.52
N LEU A 70 -4.73 -4.85 3.59
CA LEU A 70 -5.03 -3.54 3.05
C LEU A 70 -5.66 -3.69 1.67
N PHE A 71 -6.59 -2.81 1.34
CA PHE A 71 -7.15 -2.71 0.00
C PHE A 71 -6.91 -1.30 -0.51
N VAL A 72 -6.26 -1.21 -1.68
CA VAL A 72 -5.94 0.07 -2.31
C VAL A 72 -6.64 0.12 -3.66
N TRP A 73 -7.49 1.12 -3.84
CA TRP A 73 -8.10 1.37 -5.14
C TRP A 73 -7.10 2.04 -6.06
N ILE A 74 -6.90 1.48 -7.23
CA ILE A 74 -6.05 2.09 -8.27
C ILE A 74 -6.79 2.06 -9.61
N ARG A 75 -6.32 2.83 -10.58
CA ARG A 75 -7.01 2.94 -11.87
C ARG A 75 -6.65 1.84 -12.84
N ASP A 76 -5.42 1.34 -12.81
CA ASP A 76 -4.92 0.38 -13.79
C ASP A 76 -4.08 -0.68 -13.09
N VAL A 77 -4.73 -1.78 -12.76
CA VAL A 77 -4.12 -2.91 -12.04
C VAL A 77 -2.98 -3.52 -12.86
N ASP A 78 -3.20 -3.73 -14.14
CA ASP A 78 -2.17 -4.40 -14.96
C ASP A 78 -0.93 -3.54 -15.13
N ALA A 79 -1.09 -2.23 -15.29
CA ALA A 79 0.06 -1.33 -15.39
C ALA A 79 0.89 -1.33 -14.11
N TYR A 80 0.24 -1.28 -12.96
CA TYR A 80 0.95 -1.31 -11.69
C TYR A 80 1.61 -2.67 -11.44
N TYR A 81 0.92 -3.75 -11.74
CA TYR A 81 1.49 -5.09 -11.64
C TYR A 81 2.76 -5.20 -12.48
N THR A 82 2.71 -4.73 -13.73
CA THR A 82 3.87 -4.72 -14.61
C THR A 82 5.01 -3.89 -14.04
N GLU A 83 4.68 -2.75 -13.43
CA GLU A 83 5.70 -1.87 -12.82
C GLU A 83 6.48 -2.61 -11.73
N ILE A 84 5.82 -3.39 -10.88
CA ILE A 84 6.45 -3.93 -9.68
C ILE A 84 6.87 -5.39 -9.78
N GLN A 85 6.32 -6.17 -10.73
CA GLN A 85 6.50 -7.63 -10.72
C GLN A 85 7.97 -8.05 -10.86
N SER A 86 8.81 -7.26 -11.55
CA SER A 86 10.21 -7.61 -11.75
C SER A 86 11.12 -7.19 -10.59
N ARG A 87 10.55 -6.58 -9.55
CA ARG A 87 11.34 -6.04 -8.43
C ARG A 87 11.49 -7.01 -7.26
N GLY A 88 11.07 -8.28 -7.43
CA GLY A 88 11.22 -9.30 -6.40
C GLY A 88 10.12 -9.29 -5.34
N VAL A 89 8.99 -8.65 -5.63
CA VAL A 89 7.85 -8.64 -4.72
C VAL A 89 7.20 -10.02 -4.71
N GLU A 90 6.78 -10.48 -3.53
CA GLU A 90 6.07 -11.76 -3.40
C GLU A 90 4.60 -11.56 -3.79
N ILE A 91 4.24 -12.01 -4.98
CA ILE A 91 2.87 -11.93 -5.48
C ILE A 91 2.05 -13.06 -4.85
N GLU A 92 0.97 -12.70 -4.18
CA GLU A 92 0.06 -13.65 -3.54
C GLU A 92 -0.98 -14.15 -4.54
N ARG A 93 -1.59 -13.25 -5.31
CA ARG A 93 -2.54 -13.57 -6.36
C ARG A 93 -2.26 -12.68 -7.57
N GLU A 94 -2.18 -13.30 -8.75
CA GLU A 94 -1.98 -12.55 -9.99
C GLU A 94 -3.25 -11.78 -10.37
N PRO A 95 -3.15 -10.74 -11.24
CA PRO A 95 -4.31 -9.99 -11.67
C PRO A 95 -5.39 -10.89 -12.27
N ALA A 96 -6.61 -10.71 -11.80
CA ALA A 96 -7.76 -11.47 -12.27
C ALA A 96 -9.05 -10.66 -12.06
N ASN A 97 -10.02 -10.91 -12.93
CA ASN A 97 -11.34 -10.33 -12.77
C ASN A 97 -12.12 -11.13 -11.73
N GLN A 98 -12.69 -10.44 -10.75
CA GLN A 98 -13.50 -11.05 -9.72
C GLN A 98 -14.99 -10.99 -10.09
N PRO A 99 -15.81 -11.92 -9.58
CA PRO A 99 -17.23 -11.94 -9.93
C PRO A 99 -18.02 -10.72 -9.47
N TYR A 100 -17.45 -9.91 -8.57
CA TYR A 100 -18.13 -8.72 -8.04
C TYR A 100 -17.73 -7.44 -8.78
N GLY A 101 -17.19 -7.53 -10.00
CA GLY A 101 -16.93 -6.36 -10.84
C GLY A 101 -15.63 -5.62 -10.56
N ILE A 102 -14.69 -6.26 -9.87
CA ILE A 102 -13.37 -5.70 -9.55
C ILE A 102 -12.30 -6.57 -10.21
N ARG A 103 -11.30 -5.92 -10.80
CA ARG A 103 -10.08 -6.61 -11.20
C ARG A 103 -9.02 -6.30 -10.18
N ASP A 104 -8.40 -7.31 -9.59
CA ASP A 104 -7.42 -7.09 -8.54
C ASP A 104 -6.26 -8.09 -8.60
N PHE A 105 -5.20 -7.75 -7.90
CA PHE A 105 -4.12 -8.67 -7.53
C PHE A 105 -3.72 -8.38 -6.09
N SER A 106 -2.96 -9.28 -5.49
CA SER A 106 -2.47 -9.05 -4.13
C SER A 106 -1.03 -9.49 -3.99
N LEU A 107 -0.34 -8.86 -3.03
CA LEU A 107 1.04 -9.16 -2.71
C LEU A 107 1.20 -9.22 -1.19
N LEU A 108 2.31 -9.82 -0.76
CA LEU A 108 2.73 -9.76 0.64
C LEU A 108 3.87 -8.77 0.76
N ASP A 109 3.78 -7.88 1.75
CA ASP A 109 4.90 -6.97 2.01
C ASP A 109 6.00 -7.69 2.80
N CYS A 110 7.06 -6.96 3.16
CA CYS A 110 8.22 -7.54 3.86
C CYS A 110 7.88 -8.03 5.27
N ASN A 111 6.72 -7.66 5.81
CA ASN A 111 6.26 -8.09 7.12
C ASN A 111 5.15 -9.16 7.04
N GLY A 112 4.82 -9.60 5.83
CA GLY A 112 3.77 -10.59 5.62
C GLY A 112 2.37 -9.99 5.58
N THR A 113 2.24 -8.68 5.51
CA THR A 113 0.93 -8.03 5.37
C THR A 113 0.44 -8.15 3.93
N SER A 114 -0.79 -8.64 3.76
CA SER A 114 -1.40 -8.75 2.43
C SER A 114 -1.94 -7.40 1.98
N ILE A 115 -1.61 -7.00 0.77
CA ILE A 115 -2.14 -5.78 0.16
C ILE A 115 -2.81 -6.14 -1.15
N VAL A 116 -4.08 -5.78 -1.27
CA VAL A 116 -4.87 -5.97 -2.49
C VAL A 116 -4.91 -4.65 -3.23
N PHE A 117 -4.57 -4.68 -4.51
CA PHE A 117 -4.71 -3.53 -5.41
C PHE A 117 -5.82 -3.84 -6.39
N GLY A 118 -6.87 -3.04 -6.38
CA GLY A 118 -8.06 -3.30 -7.17
C GLY A 118 -8.49 -2.11 -8.00
N GLN A 119 -9.11 -2.40 -9.14
CA GLN A 119 -9.74 -1.40 -9.99
C GLN A 119 -11.18 -1.76 -10.22
N ASP A 120 -12.00 -0.74 -10.40
CA ASP A 120 -13.40 -0.91 -10.69
C ASP A 120 -13.59 -1.15 -12.19
N ASN A 121 -13.83 -2.41 -12.57
CA ASN A 121 -14.02 -2.78 -13.97
C ASN A 121 -15.32 -2.25 -14.57
N GLU A 122 -16.26 -1.82 -13.74
CA GLU A 122 -17.53 -1.33 -14.22
C GLU A 122 -17.46 0.12 -14.69
N LEU A 123 -16.34 0.82 -14.35
CA LEU A 123 -16.13 2.21 -14.77
C LEU A 123 -15.35 2.34 -16.08
N ILE A 124 -14.97 1.24 -16.68
CA ILE A 124 -14.15 1.22 -17.91
C ILE A 124 -15.03 1.09 -19.12
#